data_1296124aa1772cda650abdff33068f90
#
_entry.id   1296124aa1772cda650abdff33068f90
#
_cell.length_a   1.000
_cell.length_b   1.000
_cell.length_c   1.000
_cell.angle_alpha   90.00
_cell.angle_beta   90.00
_cell.angle_gamma   90.00
#
_symmetry.space_group_name_H-M   'P 1'
#
loop_
_entity.id
_entity.type
_entity.pdbx_description
1 polymer ?
#
loop_
_entity_poly.entity_id
_entity_poly.type
_entity_poly.pdbx_seq_one_letter_code
_entity_poly.pdbx_strand_id
1 'polypeptide(L)'
;ILACGGGVGIAPLLPIIEGFKKAGNRVISVLAARSKDLIILEDEVRKWSDEVIIMTDDGSHGKKGLVTQGAEEVILREKVDECIAIGPAIMMKFTSLLTKKYNIPTQASLNALMVDGTGMCGACRVTVGGKTKFTCVDGPEFDAHQIDFDEMMMRLGGYKKEEKADMEQYMSK
;
A
#
# COMPACT_ATOMS: atom_id res chain seq x y z
N ILE A 1 -7.05 2.72 14.04
CA ILE A 1 -6.49 2.78 12.68
C ILE A 1 -5.92 1.43 12.30
N LEU A 2 -6.26 0.93 11.13
CA LEU A 2 -5.64 -0.24 10.51
C LEU A 2 -4.66 0.23 9.42
N ALA A 3 -3.37 -0.07 9.57
CA ALA A 3 -2.32 0.34 8.65
C ALA A 3 -1.78 -0.88 7.89
N CYS A 4 -1.97 -0.93 6.58
CA CYS A 4 -1.58 -2.03 5.70
C CYS A 4 -0.39 -1.63 4.83
N GLY A 5 0.79 -2.19 5.10
CA GLY A 5 2.03 -1.92 4.39
C GLY A 5 2.56 -3.11 3.60
N GLY A 6 2.94 -2.90 2.34
CA GLY A 6 3.49 -3.97 1.49
C GLY A 6 4.84 -3.64 0.87
N GLY A 7 5.85 -4.49 1.09
CA GLY A 7 7.19 -4.31 0.56
C GLY A 7 7.78 -2.95 0.91
N VAL A 8 8.30 -2.22 -0.09
CA VAL A 8 8.86 -0.87 0.12
C VAL A 8 7.83 0.14 0.65
N GLY A 9 6.52 -0.11 0.45
CA GLY A 9 5.44 0.75 0.97
C GLY A 9 5.38 0.84 2.49
N ILE A 10 6.10 -0.03 3.22
CA ILE A 10 6.26 0.06 4.67
C ILE A 10 7.01 1.34 5.07
N ALA A 11 7.97 1.78 4.25
CA ALA A 11 8.76 2.98 4.55
C ALA A 11 7.90 4.27 4.59
N PRO A 12 7.10 4.62 3.58
CA PRO A 12 6.21 5.78 3.65
C PRO A 12 5.04 5.59 4.62
N LEU A 13 4.67 4.36 4.98
CA LEU A 13 3.64 4.10 5.99
C LEU A 13 4.11 4.50 7.40
N LEU A 14 5.39 4.33 7.72
CA LEU A 14 5.94 4.58 9.05
C LEU A 14 5.64 5.99 9.60
N PRO A 15 5.92 7.11 8.91
CA PRO A 15 5.58 8.44 9.43
C PRO A 15 4.07 8.66 9.60
N ILE A 16 3.24 7.97 8.83
CA ILE A 16 1.78 8.07 8.93
C ILE A 16 1.29 7.41 10.22
N ILE A 17 1.74 6.19 10.52
CA ILE A 17 1.38 5.49 11.77
C ILE A 17 1.93 6.23 12.99
N GLU A 18 3.15 6.80 12.90
CA GLU A 18 3.71 7.66 13.96
C GLU A 18 2.79 8.87 14.21
N GLY A 19 2.32 9.54 13.15
CA GLY A 19 1.38 10.66 13.24
C GLY A 19 0.07 10.27 13.93
N PHE A 20 -0.56 9.17 13.50
CA PHE A 20 -1.77 8.66 14.13
C PHE A 20 -1.55 8.27 15.60
N LYS A 21 -0.44 7.63 15.90
CA LYS A 21 -0.12 7.25 17.28
C LYS A 21 0.07 8.46 18.18
N LYS A 22 0.80 9.49 17.72
CA LYS A 22 0.97 10.76 18.45
C LYS A 22 -0.35 11.51 18.65
N ALA A 23 -1.29 11.36 17.74
CA ALA A 23 -2.64 11.91 17.86
C ALA A 23 -3.56 11.12 18.82
N GLY A 24 -3.04 10.10 19.49
CA GLY A 24 -3.77 9.32 20.51
C GLY A 24 -4.59 8.16 19.94
N ASN A 25 -4.42 7.80 18.68
CA ASN A 25 -5.12 6.66 18.09
C ASN A 25 -4.51 5.32 18.54
N ARG A 26 -5.37 4.28 18.57
CA ARG A 26 -4.92 2.89 18.55
C ARG A 26 -4.54 2.53 17.11
N VAL A 27 -3.34 2.06 16.92
CA VAL A 27 -2.79 1.70 15.60
C VAL A 27 -2.46 0.22 15.55
N ILE A 28 -3.02 -0.49 14.59
CA ILE A 28 -2.70 -1.89 14.28
C ILE A 28 -2.10 -1.92 12.89
N SER A 29 -0.88 -2.42 12.77
CA SER A 29 -0.17 -2.49 11.50
C SER A 29 -0.11 -3.92 10.98
N VAL A 30 -0.46 -4.12 9.71
CA VAL A 30 -0.28 -5.37 8.98
C VAL A 30 0.79 -5.14 7.92
N LEU A 31 1.96 -5.74 8.12
CA LEU A 31 3.09 -5.65 7.20
C LEU A 31 3.16 -6.92 6.35
N ALA A 32 3.32 -6.77 5.05
CA ALA A 32 3.38 -7.90 4.14
C ALA A 32 4.55 -7.82 3.16
N ALA A 33 5.17 -8.97 2.88
CA ALA A 33 6.18 -9.14 1.83
C ALA A 33 6.16 -10.57 1.30
N ARG A 34 6.95 -10.85 0.24
CA ARG A 34 7.08 -12.21 -0.28
C ARG A 34 7.81 -13.13 0.70
N SER A 35 8.83 -12.61 1.38
CA SER A 35 9.68 -13.34 2.33
C SER A 35 10.16 -12.44 3.47
N LYS A 36 10.72 -13.05 4.52
CA LYS A 36 11.30 -12.35 5.67
C LYS A 36 12.27 -11.24 5.29
N ASP A 37 13.18 -11.52 4.34
CA ASP A 37 14.25 -10.59 3.97
C ASP A 37 13.74 -9.31 3.30
N LEU A 38 12.48 -9.30 2.87
CA LEU A 38 11.81 -8.15 2.25
C LEU A 38 10.92 -7.37 3.23
N ILE A 39 10.80 -7.80 4.48
CA ILE A 39 10.17 -7.02 5.55
C ILE A 39 11.18 -5.99 6.04
N ILE A 40 10.86 -4.74 5.87
CA ILE A 40 11.71 -3.60 6.27
C ILE A 40 11.08 -2.87 7.46
N LEU A 41 11.90 -2.19 8.26
CA LEU A 41 11.48 -1.27 9.34
C LEU A 41 10.50 -1.90 10.36
N GLU A 42 10.54 -3.21 10.56
CA GLU A 42 9.64 -3.89 11.49
C GLU A 42 9.76 -3.33 12.92
N ASP A 43 10.99 -3.15 13.40
CA ASP A 43 11.24 -2.65 14.77
C ASP A 43 10.75 -1.21 14.94
N GLU A 44 10.88 -0.38 13.93
CA GLU A 44 10.39 0.99 13.91
C GLU A 44 8.86 1.04 13.91
N VAL A 45 8.22 0.20 13.09
CA VAL A 45 6.75 0.09 13.06
C VAL A 45 6.22 -0.40 14.40
N ARG A 46 6.90 -1.36 15.06
CA ARG A 46 6.52 -1.85 16.39
C ARG A 46 6.55 -0.77 17.47
N LYS A 47 7.41 0.25 17.35
CA LYS A 47 7.46 1.38 18.30
C LYS A 47 6.22 2.27 18.23
N TRP A 48 5.59 2.34 17.05
CA TRP A 48 4.47 3.24 16.79
C TRP A 48 3.13 2.53 16.59
N SER A 49 3.09 1.21 16.77
CA SER A 49 1.88 0.40 16.66
C SER A 49 1.57 -0.30 17.98
N ASP A 50 0.27 -0.39 18.33
CA ASP A 50 -0.17 -1.19 19.49
C ASP A 50 -0.07 -2.68 19.19
N GLU A 51 -0.17 -3.05 17.91
CA GLU A 51 -0.01 -4.40 17.43
C GLU A 51 0.59 -4.40 16.02
N VAL A 52 1.45 -5.38 15.75
CA VAL A 52 2.02 -5.61 14.41
C VAL A 52 1.79 -7.06 14.02
N ILE A 53 1.10 -7.26 12.92
CA ILE A 53 0.88 -8.56 12.28
C ILE A 53 1.80 -8.62 11.06
N ILE A 54 2.63 -9.65 10.98
CA ILE A 54 3.51 -9.89 9.83
C ILE A 54 2.90 -11.00 8.97
N MET A 55 2.83 -10.76 7.67
CA MET A 55 2.38 -11.70 6.65
C MET A 55 3.49 -11.91 5.62
N THR A 56 3.83 -13.16 5.32
CA THR A 56 4.75 -13.47 4.22
C THR A 56 4.16 -14.52 3.29
N ASP A 57 4.35 -14.35 1.98
CA ASP A 57 3.78 -15.27 0.99
C ASP A 57 4.32 -16.69 1.17
N ASP A 58 5.60 -16.81 1.52
CA ASP A 58 6.29 -18.09 1.72
C ASP A 58 6.16 -18.66 3.15
N GLY A 59 5.72 -17.84 4.12
CA GLY A 59 5.63 -18.22 5.54
C GLY A 59 6.96 -18.17 6.28
N SER A 60 7.98 -17.54 5.74
CA SER A 60 9.31 -17.45 6.35
C SER A 60 9.36 -16.53 7.57
N HIS A 61 8.37 -15.66 7.77
CA HIS A 61 8.23 -14.79 8.93
C HIS A 61 6.77 -14.44 9.20
N GLY A 62 6.36 -14.48 10.47
CA GLY A 62 4.98 -14.24 10.87
C GLY A 62 4.01 -15.31 10.38
N LYS A 63 2.88 -14.90 9.83
CA LYS A 63 1.87 -15.80 9.26
C LYS A 63 2.07 -15.93 7.76
N LYS A 64 1.88 -17.14 7.22
CA LYS A 64 1.83 -17.34 5.77
C LYS A 64 0.54 -16.79 5.20
N GLY A 65 0.64 -15.91 4.20
CA GLY A 65 -0.53 -15.36 3.53
C GLY A 65 -0.35 -13.91 3.06
N LEU A 66 -1.47 -13.31 2.65
CA LEU A 66 -1.52 -11.96 2.10
C LEU A 66 -1.92 -10.93 3.18
N VAL A 67 -1.59 -9.66 2.94
CA VAL A 67 -1.98 -8.53 3.81
C VAL A 67 -3.49 -8.51 4.10
N THR A 68 -4.32 -8.85 3.12
CA THR A 68 -5.78 -8.86 3.25
C THR A 68 -6.28 -9.88 4.28
N GLN A 69 -5.60 -11.00 4.44
CA GLN A 69 -5.95 -12.01 5.46
C GLN A 69 -5.64 -11.47 6.87
N GLY A 70 -4.46 -10.85 7.06
CA GLY A 70 -4.14 -10.20 8.33
C GLY A 70 -5.06 -9.01 8.65
N ALA A 71 -5.41 -8.22 7.63
CA ALA A 71 -6.35 -7.12 7.77
C ALA A 71 -7.77 -7.60 8.13
N GLU A 72 -8.27 -8.66 7.48
CA GLU A 72 -9.59 -9.24 7.78
C GLU A 72 -9.65 -9.82 9.19
N GLU A 73 -8.57 -10.46 9.67
CA GLU A 73 -8.48 -10.92 11.05
C GLU A 73 -8.68 -9.78 12.05
N VAL A 74 -8.07 -8.61 11.82
CA VAL A 74 -8.25 -7.43 12.67
C VAL A 74 -9.69 -6.92 12.59
N ILE A 75 -10.23 -6.77 11.39
CA ILE A 75 -11.59 -6.25 11.15
C ILE A 75 -12.65 -7.11 11.84
N LEU A 76 -12.46 -8.43 11.86
CA LEU A 76 -13.42 -9.37 12.47
C LEU A 76 -13.37 -9.38 14.00
N ARG A 77 -12.28 -8.97 14.62
CA ARG A 77 -12.13 -9.03 16.08
C ARG A 77 -12.34 -7.69 16.77
N GLU A 78 -12.13 -6.57 16.09
CA GLU A 78 -12.30 -5.24 16.68
C GLU A 78 -12.73 -4.19 15.66
N LYS A 79 -13.32 -3.11 16.16
CA LYS A 79 -13.78 -2.00 15.31
C LYS A 79 -12.59 -1.26 14.70
N VAL A 80 -12.61 -1.10 13.40
CA VAL A 80 -11.67 -0.28 12.62
C VAL A 80 -12.41 0.95 12.13
N ASP A 81 -11.92 2.15 12.47
CA ASP A 81 -12.55 3.41 12.06
C ASP A 81 -11.99 3.91 10.71
N GLU A 82 -10.73 3.61 10.40
CA GLU A 82 -10.09 3.98 9.14
C GLU A 82 -8.96 2.98 8.79
N CYS A 83 -8.76 2.73 7.50
CA CYS A 83 -7.67 1.93 6.97
C CYS A 83 -6.76 2.78 6.08
N ILE A 84 -5.45 2.58 6.22
CA ILE A 84 -4.43 3.17 5.33
C ILE A 84 -3.72 2.02 4.60
N ALA A 85 -3.64 2.09 3.29
CA ALA A 85 -3.01 1.06 2.47
C ALA A 85 -1.88 1.66 1.60
N ILE A 86 -0.65 1.17 1.77
CA ILE A 86 0.52 1.60 1.00
C ILE A 86 1.34 0.38 0.58
N GLY A 87 1.54 0.22 -0.73
CA GLY A 87 2.30 -0.90 -1.28
C GLY A 87 2.03 -1.14 -2.75
N PRO A 88 2.26 -2.34 -3.26
CA PRO A 88 1.94 -2.68 -4.65
C PRO A 88 0.47 -2.38 -4.99
N ALA A 89 0.21 -1.86 -6.19
CA ALA A 89 -1.14 -1.48 -6.62
C ALA A 89 -2.17 -2.61 -6.46
N ILE A 90 -1.75 -3.84 -6.74
CA ILE A 90 -2.60 -5.03 -6.57
C ILE A 90 -2.97 -5.26 -5.09
N MET A 91 -2.03 -5.03 -4.16
CA MET A 91 -2.28 -5.12 -2.72
C MET A 91 -3.29 -4.06 -2.28
N MET A 92 -3.08 -2.80 -2.68
CA MET A 92 -3.99 -1.69 -2.36
C MET A 92 -5.39 -1.93 -2.93
N LYS A 93 -5.50 -2.46 -4.16
CA LYS A 93 -6.78 -2.86 -4.76
C LYS A 93 -7.53 -3.86 -3.89
N PHE A 94 -6.89 -4.97 -3.51
CA PHE A 94 -7.58 -6.00 -2.72
C PHE A 94 -7.85 -5.56 -1.28
N THR A 95 -6.99 -4.74 -0.68
CA THR A 95 -7.27 -4.10 0.62
C THR A 95 -8.50 -3.18 0.52
N SER A 96 -8.58 -2.37 -0.53
CA SER A 96 -9.75 -1.51 -0.80
C SER A 96 -11.05 -2.31 -0.96
N LEU A 97 -11.02 -3.41 -1.72
CA LEU A 97 -12.19 -4.29 -1.87
C LEU A 97 -12.61 -4.94 -0.55
N LEU A 98 -11.65 -5.37 0.27
CA LEU A 98 -11.91 -5.91 1.59
C LEU A 98 -12.58 -4.87 2.49
N THR A 99 -11.96 -3.69 2.66
CA THR A 99 -12.48 -2.65 3.55
C THR A 99 -13.83 -2.09 3.09
N LYS A 100 -14.07 -2.05 1.78
CA LYS A 100 -15.37 -1.67 1.20
C LYS A 100 -16.49 -2.63 1.62
N LYS A 101 -16.21 -3.94 1.67
CA LYS A 101 -17.16 -4.96 2.15
C LYS A 101 -17.63 -4.70 3.58
N TYR A 102 -16.74 -4.13 4.41
CA TYR A 102 -16.99 -3.81 5.81
C TYR A 102 -17.33 -2.32 6.06
N ASN A 103 -17.50 -1.53 5.00
CA ASN A 103 -17.78 -0.08 5.07
C ASN A 103 -16.74 0.71 5.89
N ILE A 104 -15.47 0.33 5.81
CA ILE A 104 -14.37 1.01 6.50
C ILE A 104 -13.76 2.05 5.55
N PRO A 105 -13.80 3.36 5.87
CA PRO A 105 -13.09 4.39 5.11
C PRO A 105 -11.63 4.00 4.90
N THR A 106 -11.14 4.13 3.68
CA THR A 106 -9.79 3.66 3.35
C THR A 106 -9.06 4.66 2.46
N GLN A 107 -7.87 5.06 2.89
CA GLN A 107 -6.94 5.85 2.11
C GLN A 107 -5.90 4.93 1.47
N ALA A 108 -5.61 5.12 0.19
CA ALA A 108 -4.49 4.47 -0.47
C ALA A 108 -3.49 5.52 -0.95
N SER A 109 -2.21 5.34 -0.59
CA SER A 109 -1.12 6.19 -1.08
C SER A 109 -0.56 5.61 -2.37
N LEU A 110 -0.81 6.28 -3.49
CA LEU A 110 -0.57 5.74 -4.82
C LEU A 110 0.86 5.95 -5.28
N ASN A 111 1.42 4.91 -5.89
CA ASN A 111 2.74 4.87 -6.52
C ASN A 111 2.64 4.90 -8.05
N ALA A 112 1.83 5.81 -8.61
CA ALA A 112 1.73 5.99 -10.05
C ALA A 112 3.08 6.38 -10.67
N LEU A 113 3.27 6.05 -11.96
CA LEU A 113 4.47 6.45 -12.70
C LEU A 113 4.61 7.97 -12.70
N MET A 114 5.72 8.51 -12.20
CA MET A 114 6.00 9.94 -12.14
C MET A 114 7.21 10.31 -12.99
N VAL A 115 7.11 11.44 -13.70
CA VAL A 115 8.17 11.98 -14.54
C VAL A 115 8.66 13.32 -13.99
N ASP A 116 7.81 14.35 -13.91
CA ASP A 116 8.21 15.68 -13.44
C ASP A 116 7.75 16.03 -12.01
N GLY A 117 6.67 15.44 -11.52
CA GLY A 117 6.17 15.70 -10.18
C GLY A 117 5.45 17.03 -9.99
N THR A 118 5.22 17.81 -11.06
CA THR A 118 4.69 19.18 -11.00
C THR A 118 3.24 19.32 -11.47
N GLY A 119 2.64 18.22 -11.92
CA GLY A 119 1.28 18.20 -12.48
C GLY A 119 1.20 18.61 -13.96
N MET A 120 2.32 18.88 -14.62
CA MET A 120 2.33 19.35 -16.01
C MET A 120 2.34 18.21 -17.03
N CYS A 121 3.14 17.16 -16.83
CA CYS A 121 3.33 16.12 -17.84
C CYS A 121 2.17 15.11 -17.92
N GLY A 122 1.34 14.99 -16.88
CA GLY A 122 0.22 14.04 -16.82
C GLY A 122 0.60 12.55 -16.74
N ALA A 123 1.89 12.22 -16.56
CA ALA A 123 2.35 10.82 -16.47
C ALA A 123 1.70 10.08 -15.29
N CYS A 124 1.56 10.75 -14.15
CA CYS A 124 1.03 10.19 -12.91
C CYS A 124 -0.51 10.26 -12.80
N ARG A 125 -1.22 10.41 -13.93
CA ARG A 125 -2.69 10.48 -13.90
C ARG A 125 -3.29 9.16 -13.47
N VAL A 126 -4.34 9.26 -12.67
CA VAL A 126 -5.19 8.16 -12.21
C VAL A 126 -6.64 8.60 -12.24
N THR A 127 -7.57 7.66 -12.37
CA THR A 127 -9.01 7.95 -12.29
C THR A 127 -9.49 7.70 -10.86
N VAL A 128 -10.05 8.75 -10.22
CA VAL A 128 -10.62 8.70 -8.88
C VAL A 128 -12.03 9.29 -8.92
N GLY A 129 -13.05 8.51 -8.55
CA GLY A 129 -14.44 8.94 -8.60
C GLY A 129 -14.89 9.34 -10.02
N GLY A 130 -14.39 8.67 -11.06
CA GLY A 130 -14.68 8.96 -12.46
C GLY A 130 -14.01 10.23 -13.00
N LYS A 131 -13.09 10.86 -12.24
CA LYS A 131 -12.36 12.07 -12.64
C LYS A 131 -10.86 11.80 -12.72
N THR A 132 -10.22 12.36 -13.74
CA THR A 132 -8.74 12.33 -13.82
C THR A 132 -8.13 13.17 -12.72
N LYS A 133 -7.17 12.58 -11.98
CA LYS A 133 -6.37 13.19 -10.95
C LYS A 133 -4.89 12.98 -11.27
N PHE A 134 -4.03 13.86 -10.75
CA PHE A 134 -2.58 13.73 -10.86
C PHE A 134 -2.00 13.39 -9.50
N THR A 135 -1.47 12.20 -9.33
CA THR A 135 -0.97 11.69 -8.03
C THR A 135 0.05 12.63 -7.41
N CYS A 136 0.88 13.32 -8.21
CA CYS A 136 1.93 14.20 -7.71
C CYS A 136 1.43 15.52 -7.09
N VAL A 137 0.24 16.01 -7.46
CA VAL A 137 -0.31 17.30 -6.99
C VAL A 137 -1.68 17.20 -6.34
N ASP A 138 -2.50 16.19 -6.71
CA ASP A 138 -3.81 15.96 -6.10
C ASP A 138 -3.76 14.93 -4.96
N GLY A 139 -2.66 14.12 -4.89
CA GLY A 139 -2.45 13.04 -3.94
C GLY A 139 -1.15 13.22 -3.14
N PRO A 140 -0.45 12.13 -2.82
CA PRO A 140 -0.64 10.75 -3.31
C PRO A 140 -1.77 9.95 -2.65
N GLU A 141 -2.34 10.44 -1.54
CA GLU A 141 -3.41 9.76 -0.81
C GLU A 141 -4.76 10.07 -1.45
N PHE A 142 -5.55 9.03 -1.71
CA PHE A 142 -6.90 9.12 -2.23
C PHE A 142 -7.83 8.13 -1.53
N ASP A 143 -9.14 8.44 -1.55
CA ASP A 143 -10.18 7.47 -1.16
C ASP A 143 -10.05 6.21 -2.02
N ALA A 144 -9.58 5.13 -1.41
CA ALA A 144 -9.28 3.88 -2.08
C ALA A 144 -10.51 3.26 -2.77
N HIS A 145 -11.71 3.53 -2.24
CA HIS A 145 -12.97 3.02 -2.80
C HIS A 145 -13.40 3.69 -4.10
N GLN A 146 -12.75 4.80 -4.46
CA GLN A 146 -13.04 5.57 -5.67
C GLN A 146 -11.97 5.43 -6.76
N ILE A 147 -10.84 4.75 -6.47
CA ILE A 147 -9.74 4.59 -7.40
C ILE A 147 -10.04 3.52 -8.44
N ASP A 148 -9.79 3.83 -9.72
CA ASP A 148 -9.71 2.82 -10.78
C ASP A 148 -8.32 2.15 -10.75
N PHE A 149 -8.21 1.11 -9.94
CA PHE A 149 -6.97 0.34 -9.83
C PHE A 149 -6.63 -0.45 -11.09
N ASP A 150 -7.62 -0.80 -11.91
CA ASP A 150 -7.38 -1.57 -13.14
C ASP A 150 -6.70 -0.69 -14.18
N GLU A 151 -7.18 0.56 -14.36
CA GLU A 151 -6.50 1.55 -15.19
C GLU A 151 -5.08 1.83 -14.66
N MET A 152 -4.94 2.05 -13.36
CA MET A 152 -3.63 2.32 -12.74
C MET A 152 -2.64 1.18 -13.01
N MET A 153 -3.03 -0.09 -12.78
CA MET A 153 -2.16 -1.24 -13.00
C MET A 153 -1.82 -1.43 -14.48
N MET A 154 -2.76 -1.19 -15.39
CA MET A 154 -2.50 -1.23 -16.83
C MET A 154 -1.41 -0.22 -17.21
N ARG A 155 -1.48 1.00 -16.67
CA ARG A 155 -0.48 2.06 -16.92
C ARG A 155 0.88 1.74 -16.32
N LEU A 156 0.93 1.24 -15.09
CA LEU A 156 2.16 0.75 -14.45
C LEU A 156 2.83 -0.39 -15.24
N GLY A 157 2.04 -1.13 -16.02
CA GLY A 157 2.54 -2.21 -16.86
C GLY A 157 3.15 -1.76 -18.20
N GLY A 158 3.09 -0.47 -18.53
CA GLY A 158 3.43 0.04 -19.87
C GLY A 158 4.88 -0.19 -20.30
N TYR A 159 5.82 -0.26 -19.36
CA TYR A 159 7.26 -0.43 -19.62
C TYR A 159 7.83 -1.77 -19.13
N LYS A 160 6.98 -2.72 -18.75
CA LYS A 160 7.45 -4.01 -18.19
C LYS A 160 8.37 -4.82 -19.09
N LYS A 161 8.22 -4.70 -20.42
CA LYS A 161 9.06 -5.41 -21.38
C LYS A 161 10.47 -4.84 -21.42
N GLU A 162 10.54 -3.51 -21.46
CA GLU A 162 11.78 -2.74 -21.47
C GLU A 162 12.53 -2.93 -20.14
N GLU A 163 11.84 -2.80 -19.02
CA GLU A 163 12.38 -3.02 -17.67
C GLU A 163 12.96 -4.45 -17.53
N LYS A 164 12.27 -5.46 -18.07
CA LYS A 164 12.75 -6.82 -18.04
C LYS A 164 14.01 -7.01 -18.89
N ALA A 165 14.03 -6.46 -20.10
CA ALA A 165 15.19 -6.54 -21.00
C ALA A 165 16.42 -5.85 -20.39
N ASP A 166 16.23 -4.65 -19.80
CA ASP A 166 17.30 -3.92 -19.14
C ASP A 166 17.83 -4.66 -17.90
N MET A 167 16.94 -5.26 -17.11
CA MET A 167 17.34 -6.08 -15.96
C MET A 167 18.15 -7.32 -16.40
N GLU A 168 17.71 -8.04 -17.42
CA GLU A 168 18.45 -9.20 -17.98
C GLU A 168 19.84 -8.78 -18.46
N GLN A 169 19.95 -7.65 -19.14
CA GLN A 169 21.24 -7.10 -19.57
C GLN A 169 22.14 -6.69 -18.38
N TYR A 170 21.56 -6.12 -17.32
CA TYR A 170 22.31 -5.77 -16.11
C TYR A 170 22.85 -7.00 -15.38
N MET A 171 22.04 -8.05 -15.23
CA MET A 171 22.40 -9.28 -14.52
C MET A 171 23.40 -10.14 -15.30
N SER A 172 23.59 -9.90 -16.61
CA SER A 172 24.55 -10.62 -17.47
C SER A 172 25.96 -10.03 -17.44
N LYS A 173 26.17 -8.90 -16.77
CA LYS A 173 27.47 -8.22 -16.58
C LYS A 173 28.17 -8.67 -15.30
#